data_65b30040c79dab1cafd1dbac4b1aad32
#
_entry.id   65b30040c79dab1cafd1dbac4b1aad32
#
_cell.length_a   1.000
_cell.length_b   1.000
_cell.length_c   1.000
_cell.angle_alpha   90.00
_cell.angle_beta   90.00
_cell.angle_gamma   90.00
#
_symmetry.space_group_name_H-M   'P 1'
#
loop_
_entity.id
_entity.type
_entity.pdbx_description
1 polymer ?
#
loop_
_entity_poly.entity_id
_entity_poly.type
_entity_poly.pdbx_seq_one_letter_code
_entity_poly.pdbx_strand_id
1 'polypeptide(L)'
;MTPKDFCKWMAPAAYNADISPVFIIAQAALESGWGKSAIGKYNVFGITRGGWPVEKCLLVTTHEYFRTKTVRFTAPEKVVKIEHVAGKGLYKYTCKRLFRNYATLGEALRDHAAVLKKSWPEAWAYRMSPENYVKKIQDGRKKYATAPNYVETMVKMFGTVRKAMKEAGLSC
;
A
#
# COMPACT_ATOMS: atom_id res chain seq x y z
N MET A 1 8.09 11.56 8.69
CA MET A 1 7.75 11.30 10.12
C MET A 1 8.71 10.28 10.68
N THR A 2 8.98 10.33 12.01
CA THR A 2 9.65 9.21 12.68
C THR A 2 8.71 8.01 12.77
N PRO A 3 9.21 6.77 12.95
CA PRO A 3 8.33 5.61 13.16
C PRO A 3 7.33 5.80 14.31
N LYS A 4 7.77 6.40 15.42
CA LYS A 4 6.92 6.73 16.56
C LYS A 4 5.79 7.69 16.21
N ASP A 5 6.10 8.78 15.50
CA ASP A 5 5.09 9.78 15.12
C ASP A 5 4.12 9.21 14.08
N PHE A 6 4.62 8.39 13.16
CA PHE A 6 3.78 7.70 12.18
C PHE A 6 2.78 6.75 12.88
N CYS A 7 3.24 5.95 13.85
CA CYS A 7 2.36 5.09 14.62
C CYS A 7 1.30 5.90 15.41
N LYS A 8 1.68 7.01 16.04
CA LYS A 8 0.73 7.91 16.72
C LYS A 8 -0.34 8.45 15.77
N TRP A 9 0.07 8.83 14.57
CA TRP A 9 -0.85 9.34 13.55
C TRP A 9 -1.80 8.27 13.01
N MET A 10 -1.28 7.05 12.81
CA MET A 10 -2.04 5.93 12.24
C MET A 10 -2.98 5.23 13.23
N ALA A 11 -2.57 5.11 14.50
CA ALA A 11 -3.21 4.23 15.47
C ALA A 11 -4.71 4.47 15.67
N PRO A 12 -5.22 5.71 15.80
CA PRO A 12 -6.66 5.93 15.99
C PRO A 12 -7.52 5.37 14.85
N ALA A 13 -7.02 5.46 13.62
CA ALA A 13 -7.70 4.88 12.46
C ALA A 13 -7.48 3.36 12.34
N ALA A 14 -6.28 2.88 12.67
CA ALA A 14 -5.92 1.48 12.58
C ALA A 14 -6.73 0.60 13.55
N TYR A 15 -7.02 1.08 14.76
CA TYR A 15 -7.85 0.36 15.73
C TYR A 15 -9.29 0.16 15.27
N ASN A 16 -9.76 0.93 14.29
CA ASN A 16 -11.11 0.86 13.73
C ASN A 16 -11.17 0.26 12.31
N ALA A 17 -10.09 -0.39 11.86
CA ALA A 17 -9.99 -0.88 10.48
C ALA A 17 -10.34 -2.37 10.30
N ASP A 18 -10.78 -3.08 11.35
CA ASP A 18 -11.10 -4.53 11.35
C ASP A 18 -9.95 -5.42 10.83
N ILE A 19 -8.73 -5.01 11.06
CA ILE A 19 -7.50 -5.76 10.75
C ILE A 19 -6.46 -5.42 11.82
N SER A 20 -5.47 -6.28 12.02
CA SER A 20 -4.39 -6.03 12.99
C SER A 20 -3.79 -4.63 12.81
N PRO A 21 -3.79 -3.78 13.86
CA PRO A 21 -3.14 -2.48 13.80
C PRO A 21 -1.66 -2.56 13.40
N VAL A 22 -0.94 -3.56 13.90
CA VAL A 22 0.47 -3.80 13.55
C VAL A 22 0.61 -4.09 12.06
N PHE A 23 -0.28 -4.92 11.49
CA PHE A 23 -0.23 -5.26 10.08
C PHE A 23 -0.47 -4.03 9.19
N ILE A 24 -1.57 -3.32 9.41
CA ILE A 24 -1.96 -2.22 8.53
C ILE A 24 -1.00 -1.02 8.63
N ILE A 25 -0.47 -0.74 9.83
CA ILE A 25 0.54 0.31 10.04
C ILE A 25 1.85 -0.09 9.35
N ALA A 26 2.28 -1.34 9.47
CA ALA A 26 3.50 -1.83 8.82
C ALA A 26 3.42 -1.77 7.30
N GLN A 27 2.28 -2.18 6.72
CA GLN A 27 2.05 -2.06 5.29
C GLN A 27 2.08 -0.61 4.82
N ALA A 28 1.35 0.27 5.51
CA ALA A 28 1.36 1.70 5.22
C ALA A 28 2.75 2.32 5.33
N ALA A 29 3.53 1.92 6.35
CA ALA A 29 4.90 2.39 6.52
C ALA A 29 5.81 1.95 5.37
N LEU A 30 5.68 0.69 4.94
CA LEU A 30 6.47 0.14 3.83
C LEU A 30 6.12 0.84 2.50
N GLU A 31 4.83 0.93 2.16
CA GLU A 31 4.35 1.47 0.88
C GLU A 31 4.58 2.99 0.76
N SER A 32 4.46 3.73 1.85
CA SER A 32 4.58 5.20 1.83
C SER A 32 5.93 5.72 2.35
N GLY A 33 6.86 4.84 2.72
CA GLY A 33 8.10 5.29 3.36
C GLY A 33 7.84 6.11 4.63
N TRP A 34 7.03 5.59 5.54
CA TRP A 34 6.59 6.29 6.75
C TRP A 34 5.84 7.60 6.47
N GLY A 35 4.96 7.56 5.47
CA GLY A 35 4.11 8.68 5.07
C GLY A 35 4.78 9.72 4.17
N LYS A 36 6.06 9.58 3.83
CA LYS A 36 6.81 10.53 2.99
C LYS A 36 6.29 10.57 1.54
N SER A 37 5.84 9.44 1.04
CA SER A 37 5.37 9.26 -0.34
C SER A 37 3.87 8.99 -0.42
N ALA A 38 3.10 9.42 0.58
CA ALA A 38 1.64 9.34 0.54
C ALA A 38 1.09 10.17 -0.62
N ILE A 39 0.12 9.62 -1.35
CA ILE A 39 -0.55 10.34 -2.42
C ILE A 39 -1.71 11.15 -1.84
N GLY A 40 -1.73 12.44 -2.14
CA GLY A 40 -2.58 13.37 -1.40
C GLY A 40 -2.21 13.35 0.08
N LYS A 41 -3.22 13.39 0.95
CA LYS A 41 -3.00 13.42 2.40
C LYS A 41 -3.03 12.04 3.06
N TYR A 42 -3.84 11.12 2.55
CA TYR A 42 -4.19 9.89 3.27
C TYR A 42 -4.01 8.60 2.48
N ASN A 43 -3.69 8.63 1.18
CA ASN A 43 -3.44 7.41 0.41
C ASN A 43 -2.01 6.91 0.65
N VAL A 44 -1.81 6.27 1.79
CA VAL A 44 -0.52 5.71 2.24
C VAL A 44 -0.20 4.34 1.62
N PHE A 45 -1.13 3.77 0.85
CA PHE A 45 -0.97 2.46 0.21
C PHE A 45 -0.77 2.56 -1.30
N GLY A 46 -0.80 3.77 -1.88
CA GLY A 46 -0.69 3.95 -3.32
C GLY A 46 -1.83 3.30 -4.11
N ILE A 47 -3.05 3.28 -3.56
CA ILE A 47 -4.19 2.62 -4.21
C ILE A 47 -4.63 3.44 -5.41
N THR A 48 -4.58 2.82 -6.59
CA THR A 48 -5.05 3.40 -7.83
C THR A 48 -6.58 3.48 -7.87
N ARG A 49 -7.10 4.24 -8.82
CA ARG A 49 -8.54 4.52 -8.98
C ARG A 49 -9.43 3.28 -8.87
N GLY A 50 -9.10 2.18 -9.56
CA GLY A 50 -10.03 1.06 -9.70
C GLY A 50 -11.40 1.52 -10.22
N GLY A 51 -12.48 1.16 -9.52
CA GLY A 51 -13.85 1.57 -9.84
C GLY A 51 -14.28 2.92 -9.26
N TRP A 52 -13.38 3.71 -8.66
CA TRP A 52 -13.74 5.01 -8.09
C TRP A 52 -14.07 6.06 -9.16
N PRO A 53 -14.99 7.01 -8.87
CA PRO A 53 -15.24 8.16 -9.73
C PRO A 53 -13.97 9.00 -9.93
N VAL A 54 -13.77 9.52 -11.15
CA VAL A 54 -12.57 10.31 -11.49
C VAL A 54 -12.43 11.54 -10.60
N GLU A 55 -13.53 12.21 -10.28
CA GLU A 55 -13.59 13.40 -9.43
C GLU A 55 -13.16 13.15 -7.97
N LYS A 56 -13.16 11.89 -7.55
CA LYS A 56 -12.65 11.47 -6.23
C LYS A 56 -11.21 10.96 -6.26
N CYS A 57 -10.51 11.20 -7.36
CA CYS A 57 -9.13 10.76 -7.57
C CYS A 57 -8.20 11.94 -7.81
N LEU A 58 -6.92 11.73 -7.54
CA LEU A 58 -5.84 12.63 -7.91
C LEU A 58 -5.08 12.08 -9.10
N LEU A 59 -4.84 12.91 -10.10
CA LEU A 59 -3.99 12.59 -11.24
C LEU A 59 -2.54 12.93 -10.89
N VAL A 60 -1.73 11.90 -10.66
CA VAL A 60 -0.36 12.03 -10.14
C VAL A 60 0.64 11.48 -11.15
N THR A 61 1.78 12.14 -11.30
CA THR A 61 2.91 11.62 -12.06
C THR A 61 3.62 10.54 -11.26
N THR A 62 3.77 9.36 -11.85
CA THR A 62 4.42 8.21 -11.24
C THR A 62 5.30 7.46 -12.22
N HIS A 63 6.04 6.49 -11.72
CA HIS A 63 6.86 5.59 -12.53
C HIS A 63 6.36 4.16 -12.38
N GLU A 64 6.19 3.49 -13.52
CA GLU A 64 5.85 2.07 -13.58
C GLU A 64 6.82 1.33 -14.50
N TYR A 65 6.95 0.01 -14.34
CA TYR A 65 7.87 -0.81 -15.11
C TYR A 65 7.11 -1.92 -15.80
N PHE A 66 7.30 -2.01 -17.13
CA PHE A 66 6.65 -3.01 -17.96
C PHE A 66 7.68 -3.73 -18.85
N ARG A 67 7.36 -4.93 -19.27
CA ARG A 67 8.19 -5.71 -20.23
C ARG A 67 7.99 -5.29 -21.69
N THR A 68 7.01 -4.44 -21.97
CA THR A 68 6.66 -3.96 -23.31
C THR A 68 6.58 -2.45 -23.33
N LYS A 69 6.79 -1.83 -24.50
CA LYS A 69 6.59 -0.38 -24.73
C LYS A 69 5.23 -0.05 -25.37
N THR A 70 4.30 -1.00 -25.36
CA THR A 70 2.97 -0.84 -25.98
C THR A 70 1.86 -0.60 -24.97
N VAL A 71 2.17 -0.46 -23.68
CA VAL A 71 1.17 -0.18 -22.63
C VAL A 71 0.52 1.18 -22.87
N ARG A 72 -0.82 1.20 -22.79
CA ARG A 72 -1.63 2.41 -22.95
C ARG A 72 -2.57 2.55 -21.78
N PHE A 73 -2.90 3.79 -21.47
CA PHE A 73 -3.89 4.15 -20.45
C PHE A 73 -5.05 4.89 -21.07
N THR A 74 -6.22 4.78 -20.47
CA THR A 74 -7.42 5.53 -20.86
C THR A 74 -7.40 6.92 -20.21
N ALA A 75 -7.71 7.95 -20.98
CA ALA A 75 -7.80 9.32 -20.48
C ALA A 75 -8.65 9.43 -19.19
N PRO A 76 -8.28 10.28 -18.21
CA PRO A 76 -7.21 11.27 -18.24
C PRO A 76 -5.81 10.71 -17.91
N GLU A 77 -5.69 9.41 -17.62
CA GLU A 77 -4.38 8.76 -17.45
C GLU A 77 -3.63 8.77 -18.78
N LYS A 78 -2.30 8.92 -18.73
CA LYS A 78 -1.48 8.93 -19.94
C LYS A 78 -0.03 8.56 -19.70
N VAL A 79 0.60 8.01 -20.72
CA VAL A 79 2.05 7.88 -20.80
C VAL A 79 2.66 9.24 -21.15
N VAL A 80 3.67 9.65 -20.38
CA VAL A 80 4.46 10.89 -20.64
C VAL A 80 5.77 10.56 -21.32
N LYS A 81 6.47 9.51 -20.84
CA LYS A 81 7.79 9.09 -21.36
C LYS A 81 7.98 7.59 -21.16
N ILE A 82 8.70 6.97 -22.07
CA ILE A 82 9.14 5.58 -21.95
C ILE A 82 10.64 5.53 -22.12
N GLU A 83 11.34 4.85 -21.20
CA GLU A 83 12.78 4.68 -21.22
C GLU A 83 13.13 3.19 -21.09
N HIS A 84 14.06 2.69 -21.88
CA HIS A 84 14.55 1.32 -21.75
C HIS A 84 15.47 1.22 -20.53
N VAL A 85 15.27 0.20 -19.70
CA VAL A 85 16.14 -0.07 -18.54
C VAL A 85 17.19 -1.10 -18.96
N ALA A 86 18.43 -0.62 -19.15
CA ALA A 86 19.53 -1.45 -19.58
C ALA A 86 19.73 -2.70 -18.68
N GLY A 87 19.94 -3.84 -19.30
CA GLY A 87 20.25 -5.11 -18.61
C GLY A 87 19.07 -5.79 -17.88
N LYS A 88 17.85 -5.21 -17.89
CA LYS A 88 16.69 -5.76 -17.17
C LYS A 88 15.54 -6.22 -18.08
N GLY A 89 15.57 -5.95 -19.37
CA GLY A 89 14.46 -6.25 -20.29
C GLY A 89 13.16 -5.56 -19.91
N LEU A 90 13.25 -4.39 -19.26
CA LEU A 90 12.13 -3.60 -18.77
C LEU A 90 12.13 -2.21 -19.39
N TYR A 91 10.96 -1.62 -19.44
CA TYR A 91 10.73 -0.22 -19.80
C TYR A 91 10.19 0.54 -18.61
N LYS A 92 10.86 1.64 -18.25
CA LYS A 92 10.39 2.59 -17.25
C LYS A 92 9.44 3.57 -17.92
N TYR A 93 8.21 3.60 -17.45
CA TYR A 93 7.19 4.53 -17.86
C TYR A 93 7.10 5.68 -16.86
N THR A 94 7.27 6.90 -17.33
CA THR A 94 6.78 8.08 -16.61
C THR A 94 5.36 8.30 -17.10
N CYS A 95 4.39 8.22 -16.21
CA CYS A 95 2.96 8.28 -16.57
C CYS A 95 2.16 9.09 -15.56
N LYS A 96 1.02 9.60 -15.99
CA LYS A 96 0.01 10.18 -15.10
C LYS A 96 -1.04 9.12 -14.82
N ARG A 97 -1.25 8.78 -13.53
CA ARG A 97 -2.21 7.79 -13.07
C ARG A 97 -3.17 8.38 -12.05
N LEU A 98 -4.37 7.86 -12.03
CA LEU A 98 -5.39 8.23 -11.06
C LEU A 98 -5.26 7.38 -9.80
N PHE A 99 -5.11 8.05 -8.68
CA PHE A 99 -5.07 7.44 -7.35
C PHE A 99 -6.24 7.93 -6.51
N ARG A 100 -6.78 7.05 -5.66
CA ARG A 100 -7.87 7.39 -4.75
C ARG A 100 -7.46 8.53 -3.81
N ASN A 101 -8.33 9.53 -3.66
CA ASN A 101 -8.14 10.67 -2.76
C ASN A 101 -9.13 10.56 -1.60
N TYR A 102 -8.63 10.22 -0.44
CA TYR A 102 -9.45 10.00 0.74
C TYR A 102 -9.64 11.28 1.55
N ALA A 103 -10.83 11.48 2.10
CA ALA A 103 -11.14 12.59 2.97
C ALA A 103 -10.54 12.43 4.38
N THR A 104 -10.38 11.18 4.84
CA THR A 104 -9.81 10.85 6.15
C THR A 104 -8.88 9.64 6.07
N LEU A 105 -7.98 9.52 7.03
CA LEU A 105 -7.15 8.33 7.18
C LEU A 105 -7.99 7.08 7.46
N GLY A 106 -9.05 7.21 8.28
CA GLY A 106 -9.96 6.09 8.55
C GLY A 106 -10.65 5.55 7.30
N GLU A 107 -11.02 6.42 6.36
CA GLU A 107 -11.55 6.00 5.05
C GLU A 107 -10.51 5.20 4.27
N ALA A 108 -9.27 5.70 4.20
CA ALA A 108 -8.18 5.02 3.50
C ALA A 108 -7.89 3.62 4.06
N LEU A 109 -7.86 3.48 5.39
CA LEU A 109 -7.58 2.19 6.03
C LEU A 109 -8.73 1.19 5.85
N ARG A 110 -9.98 1.63 5.98
CA ARG A 110 -11.15 0.76 5.74
C ARG A 110 -11.24 0.32 4.28
N ASP A 111 -10.97 1.21 3.35
CA ASP A 111 -10.96 0.88 1.93
C ASP A 111 -9.85 -0.12 1.60
N HIS A 112 -8.64 0.08 2.13
CA HIS A 112 -7.55 -0.88 1.97
C HIS A 112 -7.88 -2.26 2.57
N ALA A 113 -8.44 -2.31 3.78
CA ALA A 113 -8.91 -3.55 4.39
C ALA A 113 -9.98 -4.25 3.52
N ALA A 114 -10.91 -3.50 2.93
CA ALA A 114 -11.90 -4.03 2.00
C ALA A 114 -11.27 -4.60 0.72
N VAL A 115 -10.26 -3.94 0.16
CA VAL A 115 -9.48 -4.44 -0.99
C VAL A 115 -8.77 -5.75 -0.64
N LEU A 116 -8.14 -5.83 0.53
CA LEU A 116 -7.48 -7.04 1.01
C LEU A 116 -8.48 -8.19 1.19
N LYS A 117 -9.61 -7.94 1.85
CA LYS A 117 -10.68 -8.93 2.06
C LYS A 117 -11.22 -9.47 0.74
N LYS A 118 -11.49 -8.58 -0.23
CA LYS A 118 -11.98 -8.96 -1.56
C LYS A 118 -10.96 -9.76 -2.36
N SER A 119 -9.69 -9.38 -2.28
CA SER A 119 -8.62 -9.98 -3.09
C SER A 119 -8.10 -11.30 -2.53
N TRP A 120 -8.16 -11.48 -1.21
CA TRP A 120 -7.68 -12.68 -0.49
C TRP A 120 -8.68 -13.11 0.59
N PRO A 121 -9.90 -13.51 0.21
CA PRO A 121 -10.98 -13.80 1.16
C PRO A 121 -10.63 -14.92 2.13
N GLU A 122 -9.92 -15.96 1.69
CA GLU A 122 -9.49 -17.09 2.52
C GLU A 122 -8.45 -16.69 3.58
N ALA A 123 -7.61 -15.70 3.26
CA ALA A 123 -6.62 -15.17 4.20
C ALA A 123 -7.26 -14.30 5.28
N TRP A 124 -8.46 -13.76 5.05
CA TRP A 124 -9.10 -12.79 5.92
C TRP A 124 -9.35 -13.30 7.35
N ALA A 125 -9.53 -14.61 7.53
CA ALA A 125 -9.64 -15.23 8.85
C ALA A 125 -8.41 -15.00 9.74
N TYR A 126 -7.25 -14.77 9.14
CA TYR A 126 -5.97 -14.57 9.82
C TYR A 126 -5.62 -13.08 10.04
N ARG A 127 -6.49 -12.14 9.66
CA ARG A 127 -6.21 -10.70 9.64
C ARG A 127 -5.75 -10.09 10.95
N MET A 128 -6.08 -10.71 12.08
CA MET A 128 -5.65 -10.25 13.39
C MET A 128 -4.28 -10.81 13.82
N SER A 129 -3.69 -11.73 13.04
CA SER A 129 -2.36 -12.31 13.25
C SER A 129 -1.42 -11.87 12.12
N PRO A 130 -0.64 -10.78 12.30
CA PRO A 130 0.15 -10.17 11.23
C PRO A 130 1.05 -11.16 10.48
N GLU A 131 1.77 -11.99 11.21
CA GLU A 131 2.71 -12.96 10.66
C GLU A 131 2.02 -14.06 9.83
N ASN A 132 0.87 -14.54 10.28
CA ASN A 132 0.08 -15.52 9.55
C ASN A 132 -0.58 -14.87 8.33
N TYR A 133 -1.13 -13.67 8.50
CA TYR A 133 -1.84 -12.98 7.43
C TYR A 133 -0.92 -12.64 6.26
N VAL A 134 0.27 -12.09 6.52
CA VAL A 134 1.22 -11.76 5.45
C VAL A 134 1.63 -12.99 4.64
N LYS A 135 1.82 -14.14 5.28
CA LYS A 135 2.09 -15.41 4.59
C LYS A 135 0.91 -15.81 3.69
N LYS A 136 -0.31 -15.78 4.24
CA LYS A 136 -1.53 -16.18 3.52
C LYS A 136 -1.82 -15.33 2.28
N ILE A 137 -1.61 -14.01 2.31
CA ILE A 137 -1.78 -13.16 1.13
C ILE A 137 -0.65 -13.31 0.11
N GLN A 138 0.48 -13.93 0.49
CA GLN A 138 1.63 -14.13 -0.38
C GLN A 138 1.72 -15.56 -0.94
N ASP A 139 1.14 -16.57 -0.28
CA ASP A 139 1.25 -17.99 -0.68
C ASP A 139 0.23 -18.40 -1.77
N GLY A 140 -0.80 -17.60 -2.03
CA GLY A 140 -1.85 -17.92 -3.00
C GLY A 140 -1.41 -17.78 -4.47
N ARG A 141 -2.31 -18.18 -5.39
CA ARG A 141 -2.12 -17.97 -6.85
C ARG A 141 -1.92 -16.49 -7.19
N LYS A 142 -2.63 -15.62 -6.49
CA LYS A 142 -2.49 -14.15 -6.55
C LYS A 142 -1.66 -13.71 -5.36
N LYS A 143 -0.44 -13.29 -5.63
CA LYS A 143 0.45 -12.73 -4.60
C LYS A 143 0.15 -11.25 -4.41
N TYR A 144 0.25 -10.78 -3.16
CA TYR A 144 0.14 -9.34 -2.85
C TYR A 144 1.29 -8.55 -3.50
N ALA A 145 2.51 -9.02 -3.32
CA ALA A 145 3.70 -8.36 -3.85
C ALA A 145 4.51 -9.29 -4.77
N THR A 146 5.19 -8.70 -5.75
CA THR A 146 6.08 -9.39 -6.67
C THR A 146 7.48 -9.63 -6.07
N ALA A 147 7.86 -8.88 -5.03
CA ALA A 147 9.15 -9.03 -4.37
C ALA A 147 9.25 -10.40 -3.66
N PRO A 148 10.30 -11.19 -3.95
CA PRO A 148 10.43 -12.55 -3.41
C PRO A 148 10.61 -12.58 -1.89
N ASN A 149 11.13 -11.52 -1.29
CA ASN A 149 11.38 -11.38 0.14
C ASN A 149 10.32 -10.55 0.88
N TYR A 150 9.12 -10.38 0.28
CA TYR A 150 8.07 -9.52 0.86
C TYR A 150 7.65 -9.94 2.28
N VAL A 151 7.44 -11.24 2.52
CA VAL A 151 7.07 -11.77 3.83
C VAL A 151 8.14 -11.43 4.88
N GLU A 152 9.42 -11.68 4.56
CA GLU A 152 10.54 -11.38 5.45
C GLU A 152 10.64 -9.88 5.77
N THR A 153 10.48 -9.04 4.75
CA THR A 153 10.48 -7.58 4.89
C THR A 153 9.35 -7.11 5.80
N MET A 154 8.15 -7.65 5.63
CA MET A 154 6.99 -7.31 6.47
C MET A 154 7.18 -7.78 7.92
N VAL A 155 7.72 -8.98 8.15
CA VAL A 155 7.99 -9.48 9.51
C VAL A 155 8.99 -8.57 10.25
N LYS A 156 10.05 -8.12 9.58
CA LYS A 156 10.98 -7.11 10.12
C LYS A 156 10.26 -5.79 10.43
N MET A 157 9.36 -5.36 9.53
CA MET A 157 8.57 -4.14 9.73
C MET A 157 7.61 -4.26 10.93
N PHE A 158 7.00 -5.45 11.15
CA PHE A 158 6.18 -5.68 12.35
C PHE A 158 6.97 -5.46 13.64
N GLY A 159 8.20 -5.94 13.71
CA GLY A 159 9.10 -5.69 14.85
C GLY A 159 9.35 -4.20 15.08
N THR A 160 9.63 -3.47 14.00
CA THR A 160 9.84 -2.00 14.06
C THR A 160 8.57 -1.26 14.51
N VAL A 161 7.42 -1.64 13.98
CA VAL A 161 6.12 -1.03 14.35
C VAL A 161 5.77 -1.31 15.81
N ARG A 162 5.88 -2.57 16.26
CA ARG A 162 5.63 -2.92 17.68
C ARG A 162 6.50 -2.11 18.63
N LYS A 163 7.79 -1.98 18.32
CA LYS A 163 8.71 -1.14 19.11
C LYS A 163 8.26 0.31 19.14
N ALA A 164 7.96 0.88 17.98
CA ALA A 164 7.51 2.27 17.85
C ALA A 164 6.17 2.53 18.57
N MET A 165 5.21 1.58 18.48
CA MET A 165 3.95 1.65 19.20
C MET A 165 4.17 1.62 20.72
N LYS A 166 4.99 0.71 21.23
CA LYS A 166 5.35 0.65 22.65
C LYS A 166 5.99 1.95 23.13
N GLU A 167 6.95 2.51 22.38
CA GLU A 167 7.59 3.79 22.68
C GLU A 167 6.60 4.98 22.64
N ALA A 168 5.50 4.83 21.91
CA ALA A 168 4.42 5.80 21.82
C ALA A 168 3.33 5.63 22.90
N GLY A 169 3.39 4.57 23.71
CA GLY A 169 2.35 4.22 24.68
C GLY A 169 1.07 3.67 24.05
N LEU A 170 1.19 3.04 22.86
CA LEU A 170 0.07 2.49 22.09
C LEU A 170 -0.02 0.97 22.26
N SER A 171 -1.25 0.43 22.21
CA SER A 171 -1.51 -1.01 22.21
C SER A 171 -1.25 -1.62 20.82
N CYS A 172 -0.63 -2.82 20.79
CA CYS A 172 -0.41 -3.59 19.57
C CYS A 172 -1.55 -4.56 19.29
#